data_6b3b4d9bb7f5b388800d28b1add5b7d5
#
_entry.id   6b3b4d9bb7f5b388800d28b1add5b7d5
#
_cell.length_a   1.000
_cell.length_b   1.000
_cell.length_c   1.000
_cell.angle_alpha   90.00
_cell.angle_beta   90.00
_cell.angle_gamma   90.00
#
_symmetry.space_group_name_H-M   'P 1'
#
loop_
_entity.id
_entity.type
_entity.pdbx_description
1 polymer ?
#
loop_
_entity_poly.entity_id
_entity_poly.type
_entity_poly.pdbx_seq_one_letter_code
_entity_poly.pdbx_strand_id
1 'polypeptide(L)'
;MKICLVATFPPSARQLNEYAFYLAGEIQRNPDISLTILADELTDYEFATDENGESLNGPQRPEPPGFNVIRCWKFNSVATPVRLLNTIRKLKPDVVWFNLVFSSFGTPEHPFAAFAGLSAPALCRALGYYTHITLHHIIEHVDLATAGVRQVRMFRLASEMATRTLLKANSVSVLLSGYRRTLVEKYSAQNVLLSTHGTFAPSPNPPDFTKRNNPEQRILAIGHWGTYKRLETLMDAFPAVLRKVPNAKLIIAGANHHTKPRYWESMRESLSPGSGVEFRGYVPEDAIPDLFQTSTVVVMPYDSATGSSGPAHQACEYGVPIVCADIADFRDMAADEDMAINFYKVGDAVDLADKLVQILQSPEQQQQMAERNFSAAMQMTMSSVVRNYLRWFELQRSKKATDPVPLFARLRSFWRRNVFPRMDAFSEGQTLRSGRQESKTAKDQPDANPPQSPQLADNF
;
A
#
# COMPACT_ATOMS: atom_id res chain seq x y z
N MET A 1 17.68 -12.00 15.65
CA MET A 1 17.47 -10.56 15.41
C MET A 1 16.22 -10.10 16.13
N LYS A 2 16.23 -8.94 16.83
CA LYS A 2 15.06 -8.39 17.53
C LYS A 2 14.37 -7.35 16.65
N ILE A 3 13.10 -7.56 16.34
CA ILE A 3 12.28 -6.65 15.51
C ILE A 3 11.13 -6.10 16.33
N CYS A 4 10.93 -4.78 16.32
CA CYS A 4 9.69 -4.13 16.74
C CYS A 4 8.89 -3.75 15.50
N LEU A 5 7.72 -4.36 15.31
CA LEU A 5 6.77 -4.01 14.25
C LEU A 5 5.76 -3.00 14.80
N VAL A 6 5.75 -1.78 14.28
CA VAL A 6 4.77 -0.74 14.64
C VAL A 6 3.64 -0.77 13.61
N ALA A 7 2.46 -1.17 14.03
CA ALA A 7 1.29 -1.30 13.16
C ALA A 7 0.00 -1.25 13.99
N THR A 8 -1.13 -0.99 13.34
CA THR A 8 -2.44 -1.41 13.85
C THR A 8 -2.48 -2.94 13.84
N PHE A 9 -3.07 -3.55 14.87
CA PHE A 9 -3.04 -5.01 14.99
C PHE A 9 -4.34 -5.54 15.59
N PRO A 10 -4.88 -6.68 15.13
CA PRO A 10 -6.12 -7.22 15.68
C PRO A 10 -6.10 -7.30 17.21
N PRO A 11 -7.25 -7.09 17.90
CA PRO A 11 -8.60 -6.88 17.37
C PRO A 11 -8.92 -5.46 16.87
N SER A 12 -7.92 -4.57 16.73
CA SER A 12 -8.15 -3.25 16.13
C SER A 12 -8.81 -3.41 14.76
N ALA A 13 -9.89 -2.66 14.50
CA ALA A 13 -10.57 -2.63 13.22
C ALA A 13 -9.98 -1.59 12.25
N ARG A 14 -8.85 -0.97 12.62
CA ARG A 14 -8.22 0.09 11.82
C ARG A 14 -7.45 -0.49 10.64
N GLN A 15 -7.30 0.34 9.62
CA GLN A 15 -6.62 0.01 8.36
C GLN A 15 -5.25 -0.66 8.59
N LEU A 16 -4.92 -1.65 7.76
CA LEU A 16 -3.69 -2.47 7.79
C LEU A 16 -3.56 -3.47 8.95
N ASN A 17 -4.54 -3.61 9.84
CA ASN A 17 -4.51 -4.59 10.93
C ASN A 17 -4.35 -6.03 10.42
N GLU A 18 -5.10 -6.39 9.38
CA GLU A 18 -5.07 -7.71 8.74
C GLU A 18 -3.72 -7.97 8.06
N TYR A 19 -3.23 -7.00 7.28
CA TYR A 19 -1.90 -7.11 6.67
C TYR A 19 -0.80 -7.30 7.73
N ALA A 20 -0.87 -6.54 8.82
CA ALA A 20 0.08 -6.66 9.92
C ALA A 20 0.02 -8.03 10.61
N PHE A 21 -1.16 -8.64 10.69
CA PHE A 21 -1.35 -9.98 11.24
C PHE A 21 -0.63 -11.05 10.40
N TYR A 22 -0.86 -11.07 9.08
CA TYR A 22 -0.19 -12.03 8.19
C TYR A 22 1.32 -11.80 8.13
N LEU A 23 1.74 -10.54 8.07
CA LEU A 23 3.15 -10.16 8.11
C LEU A 23 3.83 -10.66 9.39
N ALA A 24 3.22 -10.41 10.55
CA ALA A 24 3.73 -10.84 11.85
C ALA A 24 3.78 -12.37 11.98
N GLY A 25 2.73 -13.05 11.52
CA GLY A 25 2.67 -14.51 11.50
C GLY A 25 3.81 -15.12 10.72
N GLU A 26 4.12 -14.57 9.55
CA GLU A 26 5.21 -15.08 8.74
C GLU A 26 6.59 -14.75 9.32
N ILE A 27 6.77 -13.57 9.93
CA ILE A 27 8.02 -13.23 10.63
C ILE A 27 8.30 -14.20 11.77
N GLN A 28 7.27 -14.58 12.54
CA GLN A 28 7.41 -15.50 13.69
C GLN A 28 7.81 -16.94 13.30
N ARG A 29 7.55 -17.35 12.06
CA ARG A 29 8.00 -18.67 11.56
C ARG A 29 9.52 -18.80 11.49
N ASN A 30 10.25 -17.69 11.53
CA ASN A 30 11.70 -17.70 11.60
C ASN A 30 12.16 -17.75 13.07
N PRO A 31 12.73 -18.86 13.54
CA PRO A 31 13.12 -19.04 14.96
C PRO A 31 14.22 -18.08 15.41
N ASP A 32 15.00 -17.52 14.47
CA ASP A 32 16.08 -16.58 14.78
C ASP A 32 15.60 -15.14 15.00
N ILE A 33 14.28 -14.90 14.84
CA ILE A 33 13.67 -13.59 14.99
C ILE A 33 12.86 -13.52 16.29
N SER A 34 13.18 -12.52 17.11
CA SER A 34 12.35 -12.13 18.25
C SER A 34 11.49 -10.95 17.83
N LEU A 35 10.20 -11.20 17.56
CA LEU A 35 9.24 -10.18 17.16
C LEU A 35 8.47 -9.63 18.36
N THR A 36 8.34 -8.31 18.45
CA THR A 36 7.40 -7.61 19.33
C THR A 36 6.57 -6.65 18.49
N ILE A 37 5.26 -6.73 18.61
CA ILE A 37 4.32 -5.85 17.90
C ILE A 37 3.97 -4.68 18.81
N LEU A 38 4.21 -3.46 18.32
CA LEU A 38 3.83 -2.21 19.00
C LEU A 38 2.53 -1.73 18.39
N ALA A 39 1.42 -2.13 19.00
CA ALA A 39 0.08 -1.90 18.46
C ALA A 39 -0.59 -0.65 19.06
N ASP A 40 -1.66 -0.22 18.40
CA ASP A 40 -2.57 0.80 18.86
C ASP A 40 -3.36 0.37 20.09
N GLU A 41 -3.68 1.33 20.95
CA GLU A 41 -4.63 1.14 22.04
C GLU A 41 -6.04 1.00 21.46
N LEU A 42 -6.79 0.02 21.94
CA LEU A 42 -8.18 -0.18 21.54
C LEU A 42 -9.05 0.96 22.11
N THR A 43 -10.03 1.36 21.36
CA THR A 43 -10.96 2.44 21.70
C THR A 43 -12.40 1.97 21.49
N ASP A 44 -13.37 2.76 21.87
CA ASP A 44 -14.80 2.46 21.65
C ASP A 44 -15.15 2.26 20.14
N TYR A 45 -14.27 2.71 19.25
CA TYR A 45 -14.43 2.48 17.81
C TYR A 45 -14.44 0.99 17.46
N GLU A 46 -13.58 0.19 18.08
CA GLU A 46 -13.50 -1.26 17.84
C GLU A 46 -14.71 -2.01 18.36
N PHE A 47 -15.45 -1.42 19.32
CA PHE A 47 -16.62 -2.01 19.98
C PHE A 47 -17.94 -1.36 19.54
N ALA A 48 -17.92 -0.48 18.54
CA ALA A 48 -19.11 0.17 18.06
C ALA A 48 -20.08 -0.84 17.41
N THR A 49 -21.35 -0.75 17.79
CA THR A 49 -22.43 -1.56 17.25
C THR A 49 -23.49 -0.68 16.58
N ASP A 50 -24.24 -1.26 15.65
CA ASP A 50 -25.42 -0.63 15.05
C ASP A 50 -26.63 -0.65 16.01
N GLU A 51 -27.78 -0.19 15.51
CA GLU A 51 -29.05 -0.17 16.27
C GLU A 51 -29.56 -1.57 16.65
N ASN A 52 -29.06 -2.62 15.96
CA ASN A 52 -29.42 -4.01 16.20
C ASN A 52 -28.42 -4.73 17.11
N GLY A 53 -27.35 -4.04 17.55
CA GLY A 53 -26.27 -4.61 18.36
C GLY A 53 -25.23 -5.36 17.52
N GLU A 54 -25.28 -5.29 16.20
CA GLU A 54 -24.26 -5.86 15.32
C GLU A 54 -23.04 -4.95 15.23
N SER A 55 -21.85 -5.54 15.23
CA SER A 55 -20.59 -4.78 15.16
C SER A 55 -20.47 -4.04 13.81
N LEU A 56 -20.32 -2.72 13.86
CA LEU A 56 -20.09 -1.88 12.68
C LEU A 56 -18.76 -2.14 11.98
N ASN A 57 -17.78 -2.72 12.70
CA ASN A 57 -16.40 -2.93 12.24
C ASN A 57 -16.06 -4.42 12.07
N GLY A 58 -17.08 -5.26 11.89
CA GLY A 58 -16.96 -6.71 11.80
C GLY A 58 -17.01 -7.40 13.19
N PRO A 59 -17.01 -8.74 13.25
CA PRO A 59 -17.11 -9.47 14.49
C PRO A 59 -15.95 -9.11 15.41
N GLN A 60 -16.25 -8.92 16.70
CA GLN A 60 -15.23 -8.70 17.72
C GLN A 60 -14.33 -9.94 17.79
N ARG A 61 -13.08 -9.78 17.42
CA ARG A 61 -12.07 -10.83 17.51
C ARG A 61 -11.33 -10.71 18.84
N PRO A 62 -11.02 -11.80 19.52
CA PRO A 62 -10.08 -11.77 20.65
C PRO A 62 -8.69 -11.38 20.15
N GLU A 63 -7.83 -10.94 21.05
CA GLU A 63 -6.42 -10.74 20.72
C GLU A 63 -5.82 -12.04 20.17
N PRO A 64 -5.19 -12.05 18.99
CA PRO A 64 -4.67 -13.27 18.40
C PRO A 64 -3.65 -13.94 19.34
N PRO A 65 -3.81 -15.22 19.68
CA PRO A 65 -2.89 -15.92 20.56
C PRO A 65 -1.51 -16.10 19.89
N GLY A 66 -0.48 -16.19 20.71
CA GLY A 66 0.88 -16.51 20.24
C GLY A 66 1.71 -15.30 19.81
N PHE A 67 1.17 -14.09 19.80
CA PHE A 67 1.92 -12.88 19.49
C PHE A 67 2.34 -12.11 20.74
N ASN A 68 3.55 -11.54 20.72
CA ASN A 68 3.99 -10.61 21.76
C ASN A 68 3.57 -9.20 21.38
N VAL A 69 2.37 -8.78 21.83
CA VAL A 69 1.76 -7.49 21.51
C VAL A 69 1.87 -6.53 22.69
N ILE A 70 2.35 -5.33 22.44
CA ILE A 70 2.37 -4.22 23.40
C ILE A 70 1.56 -3.07 22.81
N ARG A 71 0.37 -2.81 23.37
CA ARG A 71 -0.47 -1.68 23.00
C ARG A 71 0.04 -0.43 23.68
N CYS A 72 0.79 0.40 22.94
CA CYS A 72 1.56 1.50 23.54
C CYS A 72 1.36 2.86 22.88
N TRP A 73 0.55 2.95 21.84
CA TRP A 73 0.27 4.23 21.18
C TRP A 73 -1.23 4.38 20.91
N LYS A 74 -1.69 5.63 20.85
CA LYS A 74 -3.11 5.95 20.70
C LYS A 74 -3.35 6.72 19.41
N PHE A 75 -4.38 6.32 18.67
CA PHE A 75 -4.85 7.02 17.48
C PHE A 75 -5.32 8.44 17.85
N ASN A 76 -5.11 9.42 16.96
CA ASN A 76 -5.41 10.83 17.18
C ASN A 76 -4.69 11.46 18.39
N SER A 77 -3.51 10.95 18.77
CA SER A 77 -2.73 11.45 19.90
C SER A 77 -1.38 12.04 19.49
N VAL A 78 -1.13 13.29 19.84
CA VAL A 78 0.19 13.94 19.64
C VAL A 78 1.29 13.30 20.50
N ALA A 79 0.95 12.55 21.53
CA ALA A 79 1.90 11.85 22.40
C ALA A 79 2.41 10.52 21.82
N THR A 80 1.84 10.06 20.72
CA THR A 80 2.20 8.78 20.07
C THR A 80 3.70 8.60 19.87
N PRO A 81 4.48 9.56 19.30
CA PRO A 81 5.91 9.34 19.12
C PRO A 81 6.67 9.16 20.43
N VAL A 82 6.32 9.91 21.49
CA VAL A 82 6.97 9.79 22.80
C VAL A 82 6.70 8.42 23.42
N ARG A 83 5.46 7.94 23.34
CA ARG A 83 5.05 6.61 23.86
C ARG A 83 5.77 5.48 23.12
N LEU A 84 5.81 5.53 21.79
CA LEU A 84 6.56 4.60 20.96
C LEU A 84 8.06 4.59 21.32
N LEU A 85 8.68 5.77 21.36
CA LEU A 85 10.11 5.87 21.67
C LEU A 85 10.46 5.34 23.07
N ASN A 86 9.62 5.59 24.07
CA ASN A 86 9.83 5.08 25.42
C ASN A 86 9.77 3.53 25.46
N THR A 87 8.84 2.93 24.71
CA THR A 87 8.74 1.47 24.60
C THR A 87 9.92 0.89 23.83
N ILE A 88 10.29 1.49 22.68
CA ILE A 88 11.42 1.07 21.85
C ILE A 88 12.74 1.13 22.63
N ARG A 89 12.95 2.19 23.46
CA ARG A 89 14.15 2.31 24.32
C ARG A 89 14.26 1.17 25.33
N LYS A 90 13.14 0.70 25.89
CA LYS A 90 13.12 -0.43 26.84
C LYS A 90 13.43 -1.75 26.14
N LEU A 91 12.89 -1.97 24.93
CA LEU A 91 13.04 -3.20 24.17
C LEU A 91 14.40 -3.32 23.48
N LYS A 92 15.01 -2.20 23.10
CA LYS A 92 16.30 -2.13 22.39
C LYS A 92 16.35 -3.05 21.17
N PRO A 93 15.43 -2.88 20.18
CA PRO A 93 15.41 -3.73 18.99
C PRO A 93 16.59 -3.44 18.07
N ASP A 94 16.93 -4.42 17.23
CA ASP A 94 17.87 -4.25 16.11
C ASP A 94 17.20 -3.45 14.98
N VAL A 95 15.90 -3.68 14.75
CA VAL A 95 15.10 -3.05 13.69
C VAL A 95 13.79 -2.55 14.27
N VAL A 96 13.41 -1.32 13.92
CA VAL A 96 12.07 -0.78 14.12
C VAL A 96 11.40 -0.71 12.75
N TRP A 97 10.40 -1.54 12.54
CA TRP A 97 9.68 -1.66 11.27
C TRP A 97 8.30 -1.04 11.41
N PHE A 98 8.03 0.01 10.65
CA PHE A 98 6.74 0.69 10.60
C PHE A 98 5.95 0.21 9.38
N ASN A 99 4.74 -0.29 9.60
CA ASN A 99 3.78 -0.65 8.55
C ASN A 99 2.70 0.43 8.50
N LEU A 100 2.74 1.30 7.48
CA LEU A 100 2.03 2.58 7.50
C LEU A 100 1.24 2.89 6.24
N VAL A 101 0.14 3.63 6.46
CA VAL A 101 -0.45 4.58 5.54
C VAL A 101 -0.39 5.98 6.15
N PHE A 102 -0.66 7.04 5.40
CA PHE A 102 -0.61 8.42 5.94
C PHE A 102 -1.62 8.67 7.06
N SER A 103 -2.74 7.94 7.07
CA SER A 103 -3.77 8.00 8.12
C SER A 103 -3.51 7.07 9.31
N SER A 104 -2.38 6.36 9.39
CA SER A 104 -2.14 5.36 10.44
C SER A 104 -2.20 5.91 11.86
N PHE A 105 -1.89 7.18 12.09
CA PHE A 105 -1.84 7.77 13.43
C PHE A 105 -2.92 8.80 13.71
N GLY A 106 -3.72 9.19 12.74
CA GLY A 106 -4.76 10.17 12.94
C GLY A 106 -5.54 10.50 11.68
N THR A 107 -6.74 11.06 11.90
CA THR A 107 -7.65 11.51 10.85
C THR A 107 -7.31 12.93 10.37
N PRO A 108 -7.89 13.39 9.24
CA PRO A 108 -7.74 14.76 8.75
C PRO A 108 -8.19 15.84 9.74
N GLU A 109 -9.10 15.50 10.66
CA GLU A 109 -9.59 16.40 11.73
C GLU A 109 -8.55 16.58 12.85
N HIS A 110 -7.57 15.67 12.95
CA HIS A 110 -6.49 15.69 13.93
C HIS A 110 -5.11 15.75 13.25
N PRO A 111 -4.82 16.76 12.42
CA PRO A 111 -3.63 16.78 11.55
C PRO A 111 -2.32 16.81 12.33
N PHE A 112 -2.32 17.46 13.51
CA PHE A 112 -1.13 17.49 14.37
C PHE A 112 -0.80 16.11 14.96
N ALA A 113 -1.80 15.33 15.32
CA ALA A 113 -1.61 13.97 15.82
C ALA A 113 -1.11 13.04 14.70
N ALA A 114 -1.71 13.14 13.51
CA ALA A 114 -1.27 12.39 12.33
C ALA A 114 0.20 12.71 12.00
N PHE A 115 0.57 13.99 11.90
CA PHE A 115 1.94 14.41 11.60
C PHE A 115 2.94 14.02 12.71
N ALA A 116 2.55 14.17 13.99
CA ALA A 116 3.38 13.73 15.11
C ALA A 116 3.67 12.22 15.01
N GLY A 117 2.65 11.39 14.80
CA GLY A 117 2.83 9.95 14.61
C GLY A 117 3.74 9.61 13.44
N LEU A 118 3.54 10.25 12.27
CA LEU A 118 4.37 10.06 11.08
C LEU A 118 5.83 10.54 11.26
N SER A 119 6.12 11.33 12.29
CA SER A 119 7.49 11.73 12.63
C SER A 119 8.25 10.64 13.43
N ALA A 120 7.57 9.68 14.03
CA ALA A 120 8.17 8.65 14.88
C ALA A 120 9.30 7.86 14.19
N PRO A 121 9.20 7.44 12.92
CA PRO A 121 10.30 6.77 12.23
C PRO A 121 11.58 7.61 12.16
N ALA A 122 11.47 8.90 11.84
CA ALA A 122 12.61 9.81 11.78
C ALA A 122 13.26 9.99 13.14
N LEU A 123 12.46 10.08 14.21
CA LEU A 123 12.94 10.15 15.58
C LEU A 123 13.63 8.87 16.04
N CYS A 124 13.09 7.69 15.69
CA CYS A 124 13.75 6.41 15.95
C CYS A 124 15.14 6.35 15.29
N ARG A 125 15.23 6.74 14.02
CA ARG A 125 16.52 6.81 13.33
C ARG A 125 17.49 7.79 14.00
N ALA A 126 17.02 8.97 14.40
CA ALA A 126 17.84 9.97 15.08
C ALA A 126 18.43 9.44 16.40
N LEU A 127 17.71 8.56 17.09
CA LEU A 127 18.17 7.86 18.30
C LEU A 127 19.08 6.66 18.00
N GLY A 128 19.39 6.38 16.74
CA GLY A 128 20.34 5.33 16.34
C GLY A 128 19.73 3.96 16.04
N TYR A 129 18.40 3.81 16.10
CA TYR A 129 17.75 2.58 15.68
C TYR A 129 17.73 2.46 14.17
N TYR A 130 17.96 1.25 13.64
CA TYR A 130 17.67 1.01 12.24
C TYR A 130 16.16 1.02 12.04
N THR A 131 15.69 1.91 11.17
CA THR A 131 14.27 2.18 10.99
C THR A 131 13.88 1.93 9.54
N HIS A 132 12.94 1.03 9.34
CA HIS A 132 12.33 0.71 8.06
C HIS A 132 10.85 1.09 8.05
N ILE A 133 10.34 1.53 6.89
CA ILE A 133 8.93 1.81 6.67
C ILE A 133 8.45 1.01 5.48
N THR A 134 7.35 0.26 5.63
CA THR A 134 6.51 -0.18 4.52
C THR A 134 5.37 0.82 4.37
N LEU A 135 5.35 1.55 3.26
CA LEU A 135 4.37 2.59 2.96
C LEU A 135 3.42 2.09 1.87
N HIS A 136 2.17 1.83 2.25
CA HIS A 136 1.20 1.16 1.38
C HIS A 136 0.62 2.06 0.29
N HIS A 137 0.59 3.38 0.49
CA HIS A 137 0.23 4.34 -0.55
C HIS A 137 0.96 5.66 -0.34
N ILE A 138 1.03 6.47 -1.39
CA ILE A 138 1.55 7.84 -1.35
C ILE A 138 0.44 8.83 -1.71
N ILE A 139 0.48 10.01 -1.08
CA ILE A 139 -0.58 11.02 -1.27
C ILE A 139 -0.52 11.64 -2.67
N GLU A 140 0.62 11.63 -3.30
CA GLU A 140 0.83 12.16 -4.64
C GLU A 140 -0.07 11.49 -5.70
N HIS A 141 -0.45 10.25 -5.49
CA HIS A 141 -1.34 9.47 -6.37
C HIS A 141 -2.82 9.51 -5.93
N VAL A 142 -3.13 10.15 -4.80
CA VAL A 142 -4.53 10.27 -4.34
C VAL A 142 -5.20 11.48 -5.00
N ASP A 143 -6.38 11.26 -5.59
CA ASP A 143 -7.25 12.36 -5.97
C ASP A 143 -7.91 12.98 -4.74
N LEU A 144 -7.32 14.09 -4.28
CA LEU A 144 -7.75 14.79 -3.07
C LEU A 144 -9.15 15.43 -3.22
N ALA A 145 -9.56 15.76 -4.43
CA ALA A 145 -10.89 16.33 -4.66
C ALA A 145 -11.97 15.25 -4.47
N THR A 146 -11.77 14.09 -5.08
CA THR A 146 -12.65 12.90 -4.90
C THR A 146 -12.61 12.39 -3.45
N ALA A 147 -11.48 12.54 -2.75
CA ALA A 147 -11.36 12.21 -1.34
C ALA A 147 -12.02 13.23 -0.39
N GLY A 148 -12.66 14.29 -0.92
CA GLY A 148 -13.43 15.27 -0.14
C GLY A 148 -12.58 16.31 0.60
N VAL A 149 -11.31 16.48 0.21
CA VAL A 149 -10.40 17.45 0.82
C VAL A 149 -10.74 18.88 0.37
N ARG A 150 -11.23 19.71 1.28
CA ARG A 150 -11.65 21.09 0.97
C ARG A 150 -10.49 22.05 0.66
N GLN A 151 -9.36 21.91 1.34
CA GLN A 151 -8.19 22.80 1.22
C GLN A 151 -7.01 22.08 0.55
N VAL A 152 -7.19 21.71 -0.72
CA VAL A 152 -6.25 20.86 -1.48
C VAL A 152 -4.79 21.37 -1.45
N ARG A 153 -4.56 22.69 -1.60
CA ARG A 153 -3.19 23.25 -1.60
C ARG A 153 -2.47 23.10 -0.26
N MET A 154 -3.17 23.41 0.84
CA MET A 154 -2.61 23.29 2.19
C MET A 154 -2.38 21.82 2.55
N PHE A 155 -3.31 20.95 2.19
CA PHE A 155 -3.18 19.52 2.39
C PHE A 155 -1.99 18.93 1.61
N ARG A 156 -1.78 19.34 0.35
CA ARG A 156 -0.60 18.93 -0.45
C ARG A 156 0.70 19.36 0.19
N LEU A 157 0.80 20.60 0.69
CA LEU A 157 2.01 21.05 1.39
C LEU A 157 2.28 20.24 2.66
N ALA A 158 1.27 20.01 3.48
CA ALA A 158 1.38 19.18 4.68
C ALA A 158 1.80 17.73 4.34
N SER A 159 1.23 17.17 3.27
CA SER A 159 1.56 15.84 2.77
C SER A 159 3.01 15.75 2.28
N GLU A 160 3.49 16.76 1.56
CA GLU A 160 4.90 16.81 1.14
C GLU A 160 5.85 16.88 2.34
N MET A 161 5.51 17.62 3.37
CA MET A 161 6.28 17.67 4.62
C MET A 161 6.29 16.30 5.32
N ALA A 162 5.14 15.62 5.35
CA ALA A 162 5.02 14.28 5.92
C ALA A 162 5.85 13.27 5.12
N THR A 163 5.75 13.26 3.78
CA THR A 163 6.56 12.41 2.89
C THR A 163 8.05 12.64 3.11
N ARG A 164 8.51 13.91 3.13
CA ARG A 164 9.91 14.23 3.43
C ARG A 164 10.36 13.74 4.81
N THR A 165 9.45 13.73 5.78
CA THR A 165 9.72 13.23 7.13
C THR A 165 9.84 11.72 7.16
N LEU A 166 8.95 10.99 6.47
CA LEU A 166 9.04 9.53 6.33
C LEU A 166 10.31 9.10 5.59
N LEU A 167 10.70 9.82 4.55
CA LEU A 167 11.94 9.56 3.78
C LEU A 167 13.22 9.76 4.61
N LYS A 168 13.13 10.31 5.82
CA LYS A 168 14.25 10.32 6.79
C LYS A 168 14.48 8.98 7.48
N ALA A 169 13.68 7.95 7.29
CA ALA A 169 13.97 6.59 7.73
C ALA A 169 15.25 6.03 7.07
N ASN A 170 15.80 4.93 7.58
CA ASN A 170 16.97 4.29 6.94
C ASN A 170 16.59 3.70 5.58
N SER A 171 15.41 3.10 5.49
CA SER A 171 14.83 2.61 4.24
C SER A 171 13.32 2.73 4.26
N VAL A 172 12.74 2.93 3.08
CA VAL A 172 11.30 2.97 2.85
C VAL A 172 11.00 2.01 1.72
N SER A 173 10.09 1.08 1.90
CA SER A 173 9.55 0.30 0.80
C SER A 173 8.17 0.80 0.42
N VAL A 174 7.90 0.78 -0.87
CA VAL A 174 6.60 1.05 -1.47
C VAL A 174 6.20 -0.14 -2.32
N LEU A 175 4.90 -0.29 -2.54
CA LEU A 175 4.33 -1.50 -3.14
C LEU A 175 4.18 -1.41 -4.67
N LEU A 176 4.35 -0.22 -5.26
CA LEU A 176 4.18 0.01 -6.70
C LEU A 176 5.38 0.77 -7.27
N SER A 177 5.79 0.42 -8.48
CA SER A 177 6.91 1.05 -9.19
C SER A 177 6.66 2.54 -9.45
N GLY A 178 5.43 2.95 -9.74
CA GLY A 178 5.04 4.35 -9.88
C GLY A 178 5.26 5.15 -8.60
N TYR A 179 5.00 4.55 -7.44
CA TYR A 179 5.28 5.19 -6.16
C TYR A 179 6.78 5.40 -5.94
N ARG A 180 7.57 4.36 -6.23
CA ARG A 180 9.03 4.47 -6.17
C ARG A 180 9.54 5.56 -7.12
N ARG A 181 9.04 5.59 -8.35
CA ARG A 181 9.39 6.62 -9.35
C ARG A 181 9.07 8.02 -8.82
N THR A 182 7.86 8.26 -8.33
CA THR A 182 7.45 9.54 -7.77
C THR A 182 8.33 9.99 -6.59
N LEU A 183 8.67 9.07 -5.67
CA LEU A 183 9.52 9.41 -4.52
C LEU A 183 10.98 9.70 -4.94
N VAL A 184 11.50 9.00 -5.94
CA VAL A 184 12.84 9.26 -6.48
C VAL A 184 12.89 10.58 -7.25
N GLU A 185 11.96 10.83 -8.18
CA GLU A 185 11.96 12.01 -9.04
C GLU A 185 11.61 13.29 -8.28
N LYS A 186 10.53 13.27 -7.48
CA LYS A 186 10.05 14.47 -6.78
C LYS A 186 10.87 14.81 -5.54
N TYR A 187 11.36 13.79 -4.81
CA TYR A 187 12.04 13.99 -3.52
C TYR A 187 13.52 13.64 -3.54
N SER A 188 14.06 13.18 -4.68
CA SER A 188 15.45 12.70 -4.83
C SER A 188 15.81 11.62 -3.80
N ALA A 189 14.83 10.77 -3.46
CA ALA A 189 14.99 9.75 -2.45
C ALA A 189 15.87 8.59 -2.95
N GLN A 190 16.90 8.23 -2.17
CA GLN A 190 17.85 7.16 -2.51
C GLN A 190 17.64 5.88 -1.69
N ASN A 191 16.75 5.93 -0.70
CA ASN A 191 16.51 4.85 0.25
C ASN A 191 15.15 4.17 0.04
N VAL A 192 14.61 4.24 -1.19
CA VAL A 192 13.29 3.67 -1.54
C VAL A 192 13.47 2.34 -2.24
N LEU A 193 12.86 1.31 -1.69
CA LEU A 193 12.80 -0.05 -2.21
C LEU A 193 11.42 -0.30 -2.82
N LEU A 194 11.35 -1.11 -3.87
CA LEU A 194 10.12 -1.71 -4.35
C LEU A 194 9.96 -3.08 -3.67
N SER A 195 8.79 -3.35 -3.13
CA SER A 195 8.41 -4.64 -2.56
C SER A 195 6.98 -4.95 -2.96
N THR A 196 6.68 -6.19 -3.29
CA THR A 196 5.30 -6.62 -3.57
C THR A 196 4.44 -6.56 -2.31
N HIS A 197 3.12 -6.45 -2.47
CA HIS A 197 2.19 -6.51 -1.35
C HIS A 197 2.24 -7.87 -0.64
N GLY A 198 2.29 -8.94 -1.41
CA GLY A 198 2.23 -10.30 -0.92
C GLY A 198 0.80 -10.86 -0.85
N THR A 199 0.68 -12.17 -1.06
CA THR A 199 -0.54 -12.93 -0.81
C THR A 199 -0.67 -13.25 0.66
N PHE A 200 -1.88 -13.44 1.15
CA PHE A 200 -2.10 -13.75 2.57
C PHE A 200 -1.81 -15.21 2.89
N ALA A 201 -2.09 -16.14 1.98
CA ALA A 201 -1.68 -17.52 2.18
C ALA A 201 -0.15 -17.66 2.14
N PRO A 202 0.44 -18.35 3.12
CA PRO A 202 1.89 -18.58 3.15
C PRO A 202 2.36 -19.47 1.98
N SER A 203 1.51 -20.38 1.53
CA SER A 203 1.76 -21.27 0.39
C SER A 203 0.40 -21.65 -0.21
N PRO A 204 -0.09 -20.94 -1.22
CA PRO A 204 -1.35 -21.27 -1.86
C PRO A 204 -1.25 -22.64 -2.55
N ASN A 205 -2.28 -23.46 -2.35
CA ASN A 205 -2.40 -24.71 -3.08
C ASN A 205 -2.97 -24.44 -4.48
N PRO A 206 -2.39 -25.05 -5.55
CA PRO A 206 -2.91 -24.85 -6.88
C PRO A 206 -4.35 -25.38 -6.97
N PRO A 207 -5.31 -24.56 -7.45
CA PRO A 207 -6.65 -25.03 -7.72
C PRO A 207 -6.64 -26.00 -8.90
N ASP A 208 -7.61 -26.89 -8.97
CA ASP A 208 -7.84 -27.70 -10.16
C ASP A 208 -8.56 -26.87 -11.23
N PHE A 209 -7.80 -26.22 -12.09
CA PHE A 209 -8.31 -25.35 -13.13
C PHE A 209 -9.19 -26.09 -14.15
N THR A 210 -9.02 -27.42 -14.30
CA THR A 210 -9.80 -28.23 -15.27
C THR A 210 -11.16 -28.61 -14.71
N LYS A 211 -11.29 -28.67 -13.40
CA LYS A 211 -12.50 -29.04 -12.67
C LYS A 211 -13.26 -27.88 -12.10
N ARG A 212 -12.86 -26.63 -12.40
CA ARG A 212 -13.56 -25.46 -11.93
C ARG A 212 -15.01 -25.49 -12.36
N ASN A 213 -15.91 -25.70 -11.41
CA ASN A 213 -17.34 -25.74 -11.65
C ASN A 213 -17.96 -24.43 -11.18
N ASN A 214 -18.21 -23.51 -12.11
CA ASN A 214 -18.93 -22.26 -11.88
C ASN A 214 -20.20 -22.20 -12.76
N PRO A 215 -21.19 -23.09 -12.53
CA PRO A 215 -22.37 -23.17 -13.40
C PRO A 215 -23.20 -21.87 -13.37
N GLU A 216 -23.08 -21.08 -12.32
CA GLU A 216 -23.80 -19.81 -12.15
C GLU A 216 -23.03 -18.60 -12.69
N GLN A 217 -21.86 -18.78 -13.30
CA GLN A 217 -21.05 -17.69 -13.83
C GLN A 217 -20.95 -16.50 -12.85
N ARG A 218 -20.44 -16.79 -11.65
CA ARG A 218 -20.41 -15.80 -10.55
C ARG A 218 -19.39 -14.70 -10.79
N ILE A 219 -19.83 -13.47 -10.69
CA ILE A 219 -19.01 -12.25 -10.66
C ILE A 219 -18.88 -11.83 -9.20
N LEU A 220 -17.67 -11.73 -8.67
CA LEU A 220 -17.42 -11.34 -7.28
C LEU A 220 -16.88 -9.90 -7.21
N ALA A 221 -17.54 -9.07 -6.41
CA ALA A 221 -17.02 -7.79 -5.95
C ALA A 221 -16.87 -7.84 -4.44
N ILE A 222 -15.65 -7.61 -3.92
CA ILE A 222 -15.37 -7.67 -2.47
C ILE A 222 -14.57 -6.45 -2.01
N GLY A 223 -14.96 -5.84 -0.88
CA GLY A 223 -14.25 -4.67 -0.33
C GLY A 223 -15.01 -3.91 0.74
N HIS A 224 -14.47 -2.73 1.11
CA HIS A 224 -15.17 -1.73 1.92
C HIS A 224 -15.73 -0.65 1.00
N TRP A 225 -17.06 -0.58 0.89
CA TRP A 225 -17.78 0.17 -0.13
C TRP A 225 -18.20 1.58 0.30
N GLY A 226 -18.32 2.50 -0.66
CA GLY A 226 -18.90 3.83 -0.46
C GLY A 226 -17.95 5.01 -0.46
N THR A 227 -16.67 4.80 -0.81
CA THR A 227 -15.71 5.88 -1.08
C THR A 227 -15.30 5.86 -2.55
N TYR A 228 -14.03 5.71 -2.86
CA TYR A 228 -13.54 5.46 -4.22
C TYR A 228 -13.86 4.03 -4.73
N LYS A 229 -14.20 3.10 -3.82
CA LYS A 229 -14.73 1.77 -4.13
C LYS A 229 -16.25 1.89 -4.26
N ARG A 230 -16.70 2.13 -5.47
CA ARG A 230 -18.10 2.38 -5.78
C ARG A 230 -18.70 1.26 -6.61
N LEU A 231 -19.96 0.97 -6.34
CA LEU A 231 -20.68 -0.12 -6.99
C LEU A 231 -21.54 0.35 -8.16
N GLU A 232 -21.78 1.67 -8.31
CA GLU A 232 -22.72 2.21 -9.28
C GLU A 232 -22.43 1.75 -10.70
N THR A 233 -21.17 1.87 -11.16
CA THR A 233 -20.78 1.44 -12.52
C THR A 233 -21.02 -0.06 -12.74
N LEU A 234 -20.81 -0.88 -11.71
CA LEU A 234 -21.05 -2.33 -11.78
C LEU A 234 -22.54 -2.65 -11.81
N MET A 235 -23.33 -1.94 -10.99
CA MET A 235 -24.79 -2.09 -10.97
C MET A 235 -25.42 -1.69 -12.29
N ASP A 236 -24.93 -0.62 -12.92
CA ASP A 236 -25.39 -0.16 -14.24
C ASP A 236 -24.95 -1.13 -15.37
N ALA A 237 -23.79 -1.77 -15.24
CA ALA A 237 -23.28 -2.73 -16.22
C ALA A 237 -24.03 -4.09 -16.17
N PHE A 238 -24.40 -4.54 -14.97
CA PHE A 238 -24.87 -5.91 -14.76
C PHE A 238 -26.13 -6.29 -15.55
N PRO A 239 -27.16 -5.44 -15.74
CA PRO A 239 -28.29 -5.74 -16.63
C PRO A 239 -27.88 -6.04 -18.07
N ALA A 240 -26.81 -5.41 -18.59
CA ALA A 240 -26.29 -5.72 -19.91
C ALA A 240 -25.57 -7.09 -19.95
N VAL A 241 -24.89 -7.45 -18.86
CA VAL A 241 -24.31 -8.79 -18.70
C VAL A 241 -25.39 -9.86 -18.70
N LEU A 242 -26.48 -9.70 -17.92
CA LEU A 242 -27.59 -10.66 -17.85
C LEU A 242 -28.27 -10.88 -19.19
N ARG A 243 -28.37 -9.86 -20.06
CA ARG A 243 -28.93 -10.04 -21.40
C ARG A 243 -28.09 -11.00 -22.26
N LYS A 244 -26.77 -11.07 -22.07
CA LYS A 244 -25.85 -11.92 -22.86
C LYS A 244 -25.50 -13.23 -22.13
N VAL A 245 -25.58 -13.23 -20.79
CA VAL A 245 -25.27 -14.38 -19.91
C VAL A 245 -26.39 -14.48 -18.85
N PRO A 246 -27.56 -15.08 -19.20
CA PRO A 246 -28.75 -15.05 -18.34
C PRO A 246 -28.60 -15.76 -16.99
N ASN A 247 -27.66 -16.69 -16.86
CA ASN A 247 -27.35 -17.42 -15.63
C ASN A 247 -26.29 -16.74 -14.77
N ALA A 248 -25.77 -15.55 -15.17
CA ALA A 248 -24.77 -14.86 -14.38
C ALA A 248 -25.36 -14.39 -13.04
N LYS A 249 -24.53 -14.46 -11.99
CA LYS A 249 -24.85 -13.93 -10.66
C LYS A 249 -23.76 -12.93 -10.23
N LEU A 250 -24.21 -11.83 -9.63
CA LEU A 250 -23.32 -10.84 -9.04
C LEU A 250 -23.35 -10.99 -7.52
N ILE A 251 -22.20 -11.30 -6.95
CA ILE A 251 -22.00 -11.39 -5.49
C ILE A 251 -21.24 -10.14 -5.03
N ILE A 252 -21.87 -9.37 -4.15
CA ILE A 252 -21.28 -8.19 -3.52
C ILE A 252 -21.01 -8.53 -2.05
N ALA A 253 -19.74 -8.62 -1.71
CA ALA A 253 -19.26 -9.00 -0.39
C ALA A 253 -18.50 -7.84 0.28
N GLY A 254 -18.40 -7.89 1.62
CA GLY A 254 -17.70 -6.90 2.42
C GLY A 254 -18.63 -5.91 3.10
N ALA A 255 -18.03 -4.89 3.73
CA ALA A 255 -18.74 -3.94 4.58
C ALA A 255 -18.82 -2.55 3.97
N ASN A 256 -19.68 -1.70 4.51
CA ASN A 256 -19.66 -0.27 4.22
C ASN A 256 -18.40 0.39 4.79
N HIS A 257 -17.88 1.38 4.09
CA HIS A 257 -16.88 2.26 4.67
C HIS A 257 -17.50 3.10 5.80
N HIS A 258 -16.81 3.28 6.91
CA HIS A 258 -17.32 3.96 8.10
C HIS A 258 -17.85 5.39 7.83
N THR A 259 -17.35 6.07 6.78
CA THR A 259 -17.84 7.41 6.37
C THR A 259 -19.12 7.36 5.52
N LYS A 260 -19.55 6.18 5.10
CA LYS A 260 -20.73 5.96 4.25
C LYS A 260 -21.55 4.78 4.78
N PRO A 261 -22.08 4.87 6.00
CA PRO A 261 -22.92 3.83 6.56
C PRO A 261 -24.15 3.63 5.67
N ARG A 262 -24.62 2.41 5.53
CA ARG A 262 -25.78 2.04 4.69
C ARG A 262 -25.59 2.28 3.17
N TYR A 263 -24.35 2.33 2.67
CA TYR A 263 -24.12 2.57 1.25
C TYR A 263 -24.65 1.42 0.38
N TRP A 264 -24.27 0.19 0.66
CA TRP A 264 -24.71 -0.96 -0.14
C TRP A 264 -26.16 -1.37 0.20
N GLU A 265 -26.65 -1.11 1.42
CA GLU A 265 -28.05 -1.35 1.78
C GLU A 265 -29.00 -0.50 0.94
N SER A 266 -28.68 0.77 0.73
CA SER A 266 -29.48 1.66 -0.13
C SER A 266 -29.53 1.17 -1.59
N MET A 267 -28.45 0.57 -2.09
CA MET A 267 -28.45 -0.05 -3.42
C MET A 267 -29.30 -1.33 -3.45
N ARG A 268 -29.18 -2.16 -2.43
CA ARG A 268 -29.99 -3.38 -2.31
C ARG A 268 -31.49 -3.06 -2.29
N GLU A 269 -31.89 -2.02 -1.57
CA GLU A 269 -33.28 -1.58 -1.48
C GLU A 269 -33.87 -1.12 -2.83
N SER A 270 -33.02 -0.68 -3.76
CA SER A 270 -33.42 -0.26 -5.10
C SER A 270 -33.55 -1.41 -6.11
N LEU A 271 -33.18 -2.63 -5.74
CA LEU A 271 -33.19 -3.78 -6.65
C LEU A 271 -34.55 -4.47 -6.72
N SER A 272 -34.90 -4.87 -7.94
CA SER A 272 -36.07 -5.72 -8.15
C SER A 272 -35.80 -7.16 -7.71
N PRO A 273 -36.83 -7.90 -7.22
CA PRO A 273 -36.70 -9.33 -6.99
C PRO A 273 -36.23 -10.06 -8.24
N GLY A 274 -35.28 -10.99 -8.10
CA GLY A 274 -34.75 -11.74 -9.24
C GLY A 274 -33.69 -11.01 -10.06
N SER A 275 -33.12 -9.89 -9.57
CA SER A 275 -32.07 -9.13 -10.25
C SER A 275 -30.77 -9.89 -10.48
N GLY A 276 -30.58 -11.09 -9.88
CA GLY A 276 -29.33 -11.84 -9.97
C GLY A 276 -28.19 -11.29 -9.11
N VAL A 277 -28.48 -10.28 -8.24
CA VAL A 277 -27.52 -9.65 -7.35
C VAL A 277 -27.73 -10.11 -5.91
N GLU A 278 -26.66 -10.58 -5.29
CA GLU A 278 -26.63 -11.05 -3.90
C GLU A 278 -25.67 -10.16 -3.08
N PHE A 279 -26.16 -9.57 -1.98
CA PHE A 279 -25.31 -8.86 -1.01
C PHE A 279 -25.05 -9.77 0.20
N ARG A 280 -23.79 -10.13 0.43
CA ARG A 280 -23.39 -11.04 1.52
C ARG A 280 -22.91 -10.32 2.78
N GLY A 281 -22.69 -9.01 2.71
CA GLY A 281 -22.11 -8.28 3.83
C GLY A 281 -20.69 -8.78 4.17
N TYR A 282 -20.34 -8.72 5.46
CA TYR A 282 -19.03 -9.21 5.95
C TYR A 282 -18.87 -10.72 5.70
N VAL A 283 -17.72 -11.12 5.16
CA VAL A 283 -17.39 -12.53 4.91
C VAL A 283 -16.30 -12.94 5.89
N PRO A 284 -16.53 -13.97 6.71
CA PRO A 284 -15.51 -14.52 7.60
C PRO A 284 -14.31 -15.06 6.81
N GLU A 285 -13.14 -15.04 7.43
CA GLU A 285 -11.87 -15.37 6.79
C GLU A 285 -11.81 -16.83 6.31
N ASP A 286 -12.44 -17.74 7.04
CA ASP A 286 -12.58 -19.15 6.68
C ASP A 286 -13.52 -19.39 5.49
N ALA A 287 -14.40 -18.45 5.17
CA ALA A 287 -15.28 -18.49 3.99
C ALA A 287 -14.69 -17.81 2.74
N ILE A 288 -13.59 -17.06 2.88
CA ILE A 288 -12.91 -16.40 1.75
C ILE A 288 -12.45 -17.37 0.67
N PRO A 289 -11.81 -18.51 0.99
CA PRO A 289 -11.38 -19.47 -0.04
C PRO A 289 -12.53 -19.97 -0.93
N ASP A 290 -13.66 -20.35 -0.31
CA ASP A 290 -14.83 -20.83 -1.06
C ASP A 290 -15.43 -19.71 -1.92
N LEU A 291 -15.52 -18.50 -1.39
CA LEU A 291 -16.05 -17.34 -2.10
C LEU A 291 -15.27 -17.08 -3.41
N PHE A 292 -13.94 -17.09 -3.35
CA PHE A 292 -13.10 -16.87 -4.53
C PHE A 292 -13.11 -18.07 -5.47
N GLN A 293 -12.95 -19.30 -4.97
CA GLN A 293 -12.88 -20.49 -5.79
C GLN A 293 -14.18 -20.79 -6.55
N THR A 294 -15.32 -20.40 -6.00
CA THR A 294 -16.63 -20.52 -6.66
C THR A 294 -16.97 -19.34 -7.57
N SER A 295 -16.07 -18.35 -7.69
CA SER A 295 -16.26 -17.19 -8.56
C SER A 295 -15.55 -17.39 -9.91
N THR A 296 -16.20 -16.98 -11.00
CA THR A 296 -15.64 -17.03 -12.36
C THR A 296 -14.70 -15.86 -12.61
N VAL A 297 -15.04 -14.68 -12.07
CA VAL A 297 -14.27 -13.45 -12.22
C VAL A 297 -14.44 -12.57 -10.99
N VAL A 298 -13.35 -11.90 -10.60
CA VAL A 298 -13.38 -10.84 -9.59
C VAL A 298 -13.40 -9.48 -10.29
N VAL A 299 -14.27 -8.58 -9.85
CA VAL A 299 -14.38 -7.24 -10.40
C VAL A 299 -14.05 -6.18 -9.36
N MET A 300 -13.25 -5.19 -9.75
CA MET A 300 -12.91 -4.03 -8.94
C MET A 300 -13.41 -2.74 -9.62
N PRO A 301 -14.67 -2.34 -9.35
CA PRO A 301 -15.31 -1.21 -10.00
C PRO A 301 -14.97 0.10 -9.26
N TYR A 302 -13.70 0.46 -9.23
CA TYR A 302 -13.21 1.61 -8.46
C TYR A 302 -13.11 2.86 -9.34
N ASP A 303 -13.40 4.02 -8.75
CA ASP A 303 -13.22 5.31 -9.45
C ASP A 303 -11.78 5.82 -9.35
N SER A 304 -11.08 5.44 -8.28
CA SER A 304 -9.66 5.71 -8.11
C SER A 304 -8.99 4.59 -7.30
N ALA A 305 -7.69 4.55 -7.28
CA ALA A 305 -6.93 3.61 -6.47
C ALA A 305 -6.14 4.32 -5.39
N THR A 306 -5.90 3.59 -4.32
CA THR A 306 -5.04 3.99 -3.22
C THR A 306 -4.13 2.82 -2.85
N GLY A 307 -3.09 2.62 -3.64
CA GLY A 307 -2.12 1.56 -3.42
C GLY A 307 -2.47 0.21 -4.04
N SER A 308 -1.78 -0.80 -3.58
CA SER A 308 -1.98 -2.19 -4.00
C SER A 308 -3.30 -2.75 -3.45
N SER A 309 -3.91 -3.68 -4.18
CA SER A 309 -5.25 -4.19 -3.87
C SER A 309 -5.22 -5.57 -3.24
N GLY A 310 -5.62 -5.70 -1.96
CA GLY A 310 -5.80 -6.99 -1.29
C GLY A 310 -6.70 -7.96 -2.08
N PRO A 311 -7.92 -7.55 -2.52
CA PRO A 311 -8.77 -8.41 -3.36
C PRO A 311 -8.13 -8.90 -4.64
N ALA A 312 -7.26 -8.12 -5.29
CA ALA A 312 -6.53 -8.57 -6.48
C ALA A 312 -5.53 -9.67 -6.12
N HIS A 313 -4.80 -9.53 -5.00
CA HIS A 313 -3.87 -10.55 -4.53
C HIS A 313 -4.59 -11.84 -4.12
N GLN A 314 -5.74 -11.73 -3.45
CA GLN A 314 -6.59 -12.88 -3.15
C GLN A 314 -7.11 -13.54 -4.43
N ALA A 315 -7.53 -12.77 -5.44
CA ALA A 315 -7.92 -13.34 -6.73
C ALA A 315 -6.77 -14.12 -7.38
N CYS A 316 -5.55 -13.61 -7.31
CA CYS A 316 -4.36 -14.33 -7.79
C CYS A 316 -4.10 -15.60 -6.96
N GLU A 317 -4.22 -15.52 -5.64
CA GLU A 317 -4.03 -16.64 -4.72
C GLU A 317 -4.94 -17.84 -5.03
N TYR A 318 -6.18 -17.57 -5.43
CA TYR A 318 -7.16 -18.59 -5.82
C TYR A 318 -7.25 -18.82 -7.34
N GLY A 319 -6.36 -18.21 -8.12
CA GLY A 319 -6.35 -18.32 -9.57
C GLY A 319 -7.66 -17.87 -10.21
N VAL A 320 -8.16 -16.68 -9.85
CA VAL A 320 -9.42 -16.15 -10.42
C VAL A 320 -9.09 -15.04 -11.41
N PRO A 321 -9.75 -15.02 -12.60
CA PRO A 321 -9.66 -13.91 -13.53
C PRO A 321 -10.06 -12.57 -12.89
N ILE A 322 -9.43 -11.48 -13.32
CA ILE A 322 -9.65 -10.14 -12.75
C ILE A 322 -10.10 -9.18 -13.84
N VAL A 323 -11.18 -8.44 -13.56
CA VAL A 323 -11.59 -7.24 -14.31
C VAL A 323 -11.47 -6.04 -13.37
N CYS A 324 -10.77 -5.00 -13.76
CA CYS A 324 -10.73 -3.79 -12.93
C CYS A 324 -10.73 -2.51 -13.76
N ALA A 325 -11.05 -1.41 -13.08
CA ALA A 325 -10.98 -0.08 -13.65
C ALA A 325 -9.55 0.26 -14.10
N ASP A 326 -9.40 0.93 -15.24
CA ASP A 326 -8.13 1.32 -15.83
C ASP A 326 -7.50 2.50 -15.07
N ILE A 327 -6.89 2.18 -13.93
CA ILE A 327 -6.28 3.12 -13.01
C ILE A 327 -4.76 2.87 -13.02
N ALA A 328 -3.97 3.94 -12.96
CA ALA A 328 -2.52 3.86 -13.04
C ALA A 328 -1.90 2.90 -12.00
N ASP A 329 -2.37 2.93 -10.75
CA ASP A 329 -1.89 2.06 -9.69
C ASP A 329 -2.15 0.58 -10.00
N PHE A 330 -3.27 0.24 -10.65
CA PHE A 330 -3.59 -1.13 -11.04
C PHE A 330 -2.79 -1.59 -12.28
N ARG A 331 -2.46 -0.66 -13.19
CA ARG A 331 -1.54 -0.95 -14.29
C ARG A 331 -0.13 -1.24 -13.76
N ASP A 332 0.37 -0.42 -12.84
CA ASP A 332 1.66 -0.65 -12.19
C ASP A 332 1.66 -1.98 -11.44
N MET A 333 0.63 -2.29 -10.65
CA MET A 333 0.49 -3.57 -9.94
C MET A 333 0.50 -4.76 -10.91
N ALA A 334 -0.29 -4.70 -11.98
CA ALA A 334 -0.34 -5.78 -12.97
C ALA A 334 1.02 -6.02 -13.64
N ALA A 335 1.75 -4.94 -13.96
CA ALA A 335 3.07 -5.02 -14.59
C ALA A 335 4.16 -5.47 -13.61
N ASP A 336 4.16 -4.94 -12.39
CA ASP A 336 5.18 -5.23 -11.36
C ASP A 336 5.09 -6.68 -10.84
N GLU A 337 3.88 -7.25 -10.82
CA GLU A 337 3.58 -8.55 -10.22
C GLU A 337 3.11 -9.61 -11.23
N ASP A 338 3.21 -9.32 -12.53
CA ASP A 338 2.84 -10.22 -13.64
C ASP A 338 1.40 -10.75 -13.58
N MET A 339 0.45 -9.91 -13.11
CA MET A 339 -0.96 -10.29 -13.02
C MET A 339 -1.68 -10.15 -14.37
N ALA A 340 -2.55 -11.12 -14.68
CA ALA A 340 -3.48 -11.04 -15.80
C ALA A 340 -4.73 -10.27 -15.39
N ILE A 341 -4.82 -9.01 -15.78
CA ILE A 341 -5.95 -8.13 -15.49
C ILE A 341 -6.57 -7.65 -16.79
N ASN A 342 -7.89 -7.74 -16.91
CA ASN A 342 -8.64 -7.16 -18.01
C ASN A 342 -9.17 -5.79 -17.59
N PHE A 343 -8.64 -4.73 -18.20
CA PHE A 343 -8.96 -3.35 -17.83
C PHE A 343 -10.18 -2.83 -18.57
N TYR A 344 -11.05 -2.10 -17.86
CA TYR A 344 -12.15 -1.33 -18.43
C TYR A 344 -12.00 0.15 -18.08
N LYS A 345 -12.55 1.03 -18.92
CA LYS A 345 -12.48 2.48 -18.74
C LYS A 345 -13.27 2.92 -17.50
N VAL A 346 -12.61 3.67 -16.59
CA VAL A 346 -13.21 4.15 -15.34
C VAL A 346 -14.58 4.81 -15.57
N GLY A 347 -15.60 4.35 -14.85
CA GLY A 347 -16.97 4.86 -14.91
C GLY A 347 -17.77 4.45 -16.15
N ASP A 348 -17.21 3.65 -17.06
CA ASP A 348 -17.88 3.21 -18.28
C ASP A 348 -18.56 1.83 -18.07
N ALA A 349 -19.87 1.86 -17.78
CA ALA A 349 -20.66 0.65 -17.53
C ALA A 349 -20.79 -0.25 -18.78
N VAL A 350 -20.71 0.30 -19.99
CA VAL A 350 -20.79 -0.46 -21.24
C VAL A 350 -19.51 -1.24 -21.45
N ASP A 351 -18.36 -0.59 -21.33
CA ASP A 351 -17.06 -1.24 -21.45
C ASP A 351 -16.87 -2.31 -20.35
N LEU A 352 -17.29 -2.02 -19.10
CA LEU A 352 -17.28 -3.01 -18.02
C LEU A 352 -18.13 -4.23 -18.36
N ALA A 353 -19.36 -4.03 -18.86
CA ALA A 353 -20.25 -5.12 -19.25
C ALA A 353 -19.62 -5.99 -20.36
N ASP A 354 -19.02 -5.37 -21.38
CA ASP A 354 -18.38 -6.08 -22.48
C ASP A 354 -17.16 -6.89 -21.99
N LYS A 355 -16.32 -6.34 -21.09
CA LYS A 355 -15.19 -7.07 -20.49
C LYS A 355 -15.66 -8.26 -19.65
N LEU A 356 -16.70 -8.09 -18.85
CA LEU A 356 -17.29 -9.19 -18.07
C LEU A 356 -17.86 -10.29 -18.99
N VAL A 357 -18.67 -9.91 -19.98
CA VAL A 357 -19.26 -10.89 -20.96
C VAL A 357 -18.16 -11.64 -21.70
N GLN A 358 -17.11 -10.96 -22.16
CA GLN A 358 -15.97 -11.59 -22.84
C GLN A 358 -15.38 -12.71 -21.99
N ILE A 359 -15.13 -12.45 -20.70
CA ILE A 359 -14.58 -13.48 -19.79
C ILE A 359 -15.59 -14.59 -19.53
N LEU A 360 -16.86 -14.24 -19.20
CA LEU A 360 -17.87 -15.23 -18.86
C LEU A 360 -18.19 -16.20 -20.00
N GLN A 361 -18.03 -15.77 -21.25
CA GLN A 361 -18.28 -16.58 -22.45
C GLN A 361 -17.04 -17.31 -22.99
N SER A 362 -15.84 -17.08 -22.39
CA SER A 362 -14.60 -17.69 -22.88
C SER A 362 -13.91 -18.52 -21.79
N PRO A 363 -14.23 -19.82 -21.67
CA PRO A 363 -13.56 -20.74 -20.73
C PRO A 363 -12.04 -20.79 -20.93
N GLU A 364 -11.58 -20.66 -22.16
CA GLU A 364 -10.15 -20.63 -22.47
C GLU A 364 -9.47 -19.39 -21.87
N GLN A 365 -10.07 -18.21 -22.04
CA GLN A 365 -9.55 -16.98 -21.44
C GLN A 365 -9.60 -17.03 -19.90
N GLN A 366 -10.68 -17.59 -19.32
CA GLN A 366 -10.77 -17.81 -17.88
C GLN A 366 -9.60 -18.65 -17.39
N GLN A 367 -9.31 -19.77 -18.06
CA GLN A 367 -8.22 -20.65 -17.68
C GLN A 367 -6.85 -19.97 -17.80
N GLN A 368 -6.56 -19.31 -18.93
CA GLN A 368 -5.28 -18.62 -19.16
C GLN A 368 -5.03 -17.53 -18.11
N MET A 369 -6.05 -16.72 -17.82
CA MET A 369 -5.94 -15.68 -16.78
C MET A 369 -5.77 -16.29 -15.38
N ALA A 370 -6.51 -17.35 -15.08
CA ALA A 370 -6.45 -18.02 -13.79
C ALA A 370 -5.06 -18.63 -13.52
N GLU A 371 -4.49 -19.32 -14.50
CA GLU A 371 -3.16 -19.92 -14.40
C GLU A 371 -2.07 -18.86 -14.23
N ARG A 372 -2.14 -17.77 -15.00
CA ARG A 372 -1.17 -16.67 -14.88
C ARG A 372 -1.30 -15.97 -13.53
N ASN A 373 -2.51 -15.68 -13.07
CA ASN A 373 -2.73 -15.05 -11.76
C ASN A 373 -2.24 -15.94 -10.62
N PHE A 374 -2.49 -17.25 -10.68
CA PHE A 374 -1.95 -18.16 -9.68
C PHE A 374 -0.42 -18.23 -9.74
N SER A 375 0.18 -18.24 -10.93
CA SER A 375 1.63 -18.17 -11.09
C SER A 375 2.22 -16.91 -10.48
N ALA A 376 1.57 -15.75 -10.66
CA ALA A 376 1.95 -14.50 -10.02
C ALA A 376 1.89 -14.62 -8.49
N ALA A 377 0.81 -15.20 -7.93
CA ALA A 377 0.66 -15.41 -6.50
C ALA A 377 1.81 -16.25 -5.90
N MET A 378 2.27 -17.28 -6.61
CA MET A 378 3.38 -18.13 -6.17
C MET A 378 4.71 -17.37 -6.05
N GLN A 379 4.91 -16.30 -6.83
CA GLN A 379 6.12 -15.48 -6.78
C GLN A 379 6.07 -14.44 -5.64
N MET A 380 4.87 -13.98 -5.28
CA MET A 380 4.64 -12.91 -4.29
C MET A 380 4.02 -13.42 -2.99
N THR A 381 4.36 -14.64 -2.54
CA THR A 381 3.89 -15.14 -1.25
C THR A 381 4.37 -14.28 -0.09
N MET A 382 3.60 -14.17 1.00
CA MET A 382 4.03 -13.45 2.21
C MET A 382 5.38 -13.97 2.71
N SER A 383 5.63 -15.26 2.60
CA SER A 383 6.93 -15.87 2.90
C SER A 383 8.09 -15.30 2.08
N SER A 384 7.87 -15.07 0.79
CA SER A 384 8.88 -14.46 -0.10
C SER A 384 9.10 -12.99 0.26
N VAL A 385 8.02 -12.26 0.51
CA VAL A 385 8.07 -10.84 0.94
C VAL A 385 8.85 -10.69 2.25
N VAL A 386 8.49 -11.44 3.28
CA VAL A 386 9.16 -11.40 4.59
C VAL A 386 10.62 -11.79 4.47
N ARG A 387 10.94 -12.85 3.73
CA ARG A 387 12.32 -13.29 3.49
C ARG A 387 13.18 -12.20 2.87
N ASN A 388 12.64 -11.46 1.91
CA ASN A 388 13.33 -10.35 1.26
C ASN A 388 13.61 -9.20 2.26
N TYR A 389 12.63 -8.86 3.11
CA TYR A 389 12.83 -7.85 4.17
C TYR A 389 13.86 -8.29 5.20
N LEU A 390 13.82 -9.53 5.67
CA LEU A 390 14.76 -10.04 6.67
C LEU A 390 16.20 -10.04 6.13
N ARG A 391 16.40 -10.51 4.88
CA ARG A 391 17.70 -10.42 4.21
C ARG A 391 18.21 -8.99 4.07
N TRP A 392 17.32 -8.08 3.73
CA TRP A 392 17.65 -6.65 3.66
C TRP A 392 18.10 -6.12 5.03
N PHE A 393 17.39 -6.46 6.11
CA PHE A 393 17.74 -6.03 7.46
C PHE A 393 19.08 -6.60 7.92
N GLU A 394 19.36 -7.86 7.63
CA GLU A 394 20.66 -8.48 7.90
C GLU A 394 21.81 -7.77 7.19
N LEU A 395 21.64 -7.48 5.89
CA LEU A 395 22.62 -6.73 5.11
C LEU A 395 22.89 -5.34 5.72
N GLN A 396 21.86 -4.64 6.16
CA GLN A 396 22.00 -3.31 6.76
C GLN A 396 22.66 -3.36 8.15
N ARG A 397 22.40 -4.41 8.92
CA ARG A 397 23.10 -4.64 10.21
C ARG A 397 24.60 -4.90 10.00
N SER A 398 24.96 -5.71 9.03
CA SER A 398 26.36 -6.00 8.70
C SER A 398 27.12 -4.73 8.31
N LYS A 399 26.52 -3.87 7.47
CA LYS A 399 27.09 -2.55 7.12
C LYS A 399 27.26 -1.63 8.33
N LYS A 400 26.30 -1.62 9.28
CA LYS A 400 26.38 -0.79 10.49
C LYS A 400 27.49 -1.27 11.43
N ALA A 401 27.77 -2.56 11.45
CA ALA A 401 28.86 -3.14 12.26
C ALA A 401 30.24 -2.76 11.73
N THR A 402 30.39 -2.59 10.41
CA THR A 402 31.64 -2.18 9.77
C THR A 402 31.90 -0.66 9.82
N ASP A 403 30.85 0.16 9.97
CA ASP A 403 30.93 1.62 10.07
C ASP A 403 30.22 2.16 11.33
N PRO A 404 30.81 2.01 12.52
CA PRO A 404 30.20 2.54 13.75
C PRO A 404 30.36 4.06 13.83
N VAL A 405 29.35 4.80 13.34
CA VAL A 405 29.32 6.27 13.52
C VAL A 405 28.83 6.60 14.94
N PRO A 406 29.61 7.30 15.75
CA PRO A 406 29.23 7.70 17.11
C PRO A 406 27.89 8.46 17.16
N LEU A 407 27.10 8.24 18.21
CA LEU A 407 25.76 8.84 18.37
C LEU A 407 25.77 10.39 18.20
N PHE A 408 26.80 11.07 18.75
CA PHE A 408 26.98 12.50 18.63
C PHE A 408 27.27 12.96 17.19
N ALA A 409 28.01 12.19 16.41
CA ALA A 409 28.26 12.48 15.01
C ALA A 409 26.97 12.30 14.16
N ARG A 410 26.13 11.32 14.52
CA ARG A 410 24.81 11.11 13.90
C ARG A 410 23.83 12.26 14.22
N LEU A 411 23.77 12.70 15.47
CA LEU A 411 22.96 13.85 15.87
C LEU A 411 23.47 15.13 15.19
N ARG A 412 24.80 15.36 15.15
CA ARG A 412 25.39 16.53 14.51
C ARG A 412 25.14 16.55 13.00
N SER A 413 25.22 15.40 12.32
CA SER A 413 24.92 15.28 10.88
C SER A 413 23.42 15.43 10.60
N PHE A 414 22.57 14.93 11.50
CA PHE A 414 21.12 15.10 11.42
C PHE A 414 20.72 16.58 11.55
N TRP A 415 21.26 17.30 12.56
CA TRP A 415 21.01 18.72 12.75
C TRP A 415 21.58 19.57 11.61
N ARG A 416 22.80 19.31 11.12
CA ARG A 416 23.40 20.01 9.98
C ARG A 416 22.56 19.85 8.70
N ARG A 417 22.12 18.66 8.37
CA ARG A 417 21.35 18.42 7.12
C ARG A 417 19.91 18.88 7.19
N ASN A 418 19.28 18.90 8.34
CA ASN A 418 17.83 19.05 8.45
C ASN A 418 17.36 20.33 9.14
N VAL A 419 18.23 20.98 9.96
CA VAL A 419 17.88 22.19 10.69
C VAL A 419 18.63 23.41 10.17
N PHE A 420 19.85 23.25 9.65
CA PHE A 420 20.69 24.34 9.14
C PHE A 420 21.24 24.07 7.73
N PRO A 421 20.40 23.90 6.69
CA PRO A 421 20.89 23.64 5.33
C PRO A 421 21.56 24.84 4.65
N ARG A 422 21.62 26.02 5.27
CA ARG A 422 22.13 27.26 4.67
C ARG A 422 23.47 27.79 5.24
N MET A 423 24.08 27.13 6.19
CA MET A 423 25.34 27.67 6.76
C MET A 423 26.61 27.26 5.97
N ASP A 424 26.55 26.21 5.17
CA ASP A 424 27.71 25.76 4.36
C ASP A 424 27.91 26.56 3.06
N ALA A 425 26.89 27.33 2.61
CA ALA A 425 27.00 28.21 1.43
C ALA A 425 27.69 29.57 1.72
N PHE A 426 27.92 29.90 2.99
CA PHE A 426 28.57 31.15 3.37
C PHE A 426 30.08 31.06 3.60
N SER A 427 30.64 29.85 3.77
CA SER A 427 32.08 29.66 4.02
C SER A 427 32.92 29.47 2.76
N GLU A 428 32.33 29.12 1.60
CA GLU A 428 33.05 29.02 0.33
C GLU A 428 33.12 30.34 -0.47
N GLY A 429 32.37 31.37 -0.04
CA GLY A 429 32.30 32.67 -0.72
C GLY A 429 33.38 33.68 -0.28
N GLN A 430 34.14 33.44 0.78
CA GLN A 430 35.10 34.42 1.32
C GLN A 430 36.59 34.11 1.05
N THR A 431 36.93 32.99 0.42
CA THR A 431 38.33 32.61 0.11
C THR A 431 38.77 32.94 -1.33
N LEU A 432 37.94 33.59 -2.14
CA LEU A 432 38.26 33.94 -3.53
C LEU A 432 38.34 35.44 -3.83
N ARG A 433 38.62 36.30 -2.80
CA ARG A 433 38.88 37.74 -3.01
C ARG A 433 40.16 38.20 -2.33
N SER A 434 41.28 37.58 -2.56
CA SER A 434 42.60 38.22 -2.34
C SER A 434 43.63 37.57 -3.25
N GLY A 435 43.94 38.22 -4.35
CA GLY A 435 45.10 37.92 -5.14
C GLY A 435 44.83 37.85 -6.64
N ARG A 436 44.82 39.00 -7.32
CA ARG A 436 45.75 39.37 -8.40
C ARG A 436 45.22 40.46 -9.29
N GLN A 437 45.80 41.57 -9.13
CA GLN A 437 46.05 42.54 -10.20
C GLN A 437 47.28 42.12 -10.98
N GLU A 438 47.29 42.57 -12.26
CA GLU A 438 48.37 42.53 -13.27
C GLU A 438 48.38 41.31 -14.18
N SER A 439 48.43 41.41 -15.52
CA SER A 439 48.75 42.46 -16.48
C SER A 439 48.29 42.01 -17.90
N LYS A 440 47.79 42.95 -18.66
CA LYS A 440 48.02 43.26 -20.11
C LYS A 440 48.42 42.16 -21.08
N THR A 441 47.74 42.05 -22.18
CA THR A 441 47.94 42.43 -23.59
C THR A 441 47.58 41.31 -24.59
N ALA A 442 46.69 41.68 -25.46
CA ALA A 442 46.73 41.67 -26.91
C ALA A 442 46.44 40.40 -27.73
N LYS A 443 45.39 40.58 -28.52
CA LYS A 443 45.29 40.29 -29.97
C LYS A 443 44.90 38.89 -30.48
N ASP A 444 43.88 38.99 -31.27
CA ASP A 444 43.58 38.41 -32.59
C ASP A 444 42.67 37.18 -32.65
N GLN A 445 41.52 37.49 -33.26
CA GLN A 445 40.57 36.60 -33.96
C GLN A 445 41.24 36.06 -35.28
N PRO A 446 40.63 35.16 -36.11
CA PRO A 446 39.28 34.61 -36.12
C PRO A 446 39.13 33.15 -36.61
N ASP A 447 37.83 32.69 -36.63
CA ASP A 447 37.21 31.72 -37.53
C ASP A 447 37.57 30.23 -37.50
N ALA A 448 36.56 29.39 -37.21
CA ALA A 448 35.97 28.45 -38.16
C ALA A 448 34.98 27.50 -37.54
N ASN A 449 33.90 27.27 -38.25
CA ASN A 449 32.71 26.45 -38.04
C ASN A 449 32.96 24.93 -37.88
N PRO A 450 31.92 24.17 -37.48
CA PRO A 450 31.99 22.81 -36.95
C PRO A 450 31.93 21.72 -38.05
N PRO A 451 32.19 20.48 -37.72
CA PRO A 451 31.63 19.37 -38.47
C PRO A 451 30.66 18.47 -37.70
N GLN A 452 29.76 18.05 -38.51
CA GLN A 452 28.60 17.18 -38.38
C GLN A 452 28.89 15.79 -37.76
N SER A 453 27.82 15.24 -37.23
CA SER A 453 27.63 13.84 -36.84
C SER A 453 27.94 12.81 -37.92
N PRO A 454 28.12 11.57 -37.55
CA PRO A 454 27.43 10.51 -38.26
C PRO A 454 26.60 9.59 -37.38
N GLN A 455 25.44 9.24 -37.95
CA GLN A 455 24.59 8.11 -37.61
C GLN A 455 25.31 6.78 -37.91
N LEU A 456 24.98 5.74 -37.11
CA LEU A 456 24.94 4.31 -37.45
C LEU A 456 24.28 3.63 -36.26
N ALA A 457 23.07 3.13 -36.34
CA ALA A 457 22.53 1.95 -36.99
C ALA A 457 22.94 0.62 -36.29
N ASP A 458 21.91 0.00 -35.71
CA ASP A 458 21.60 -1.41 -35.61
C ASP A 458 22.49 -2.41 -34.87
N ASN A 459 21.75 -3.18 -34.09
CA ASN A 459 21.89 -4.59 -33.70
C ASN A 459 22.31 -4.87 -32.23
N PHE A 460 21.38 -5.35 -31.57
CA PHE A 460 21.05 -6.50 -30.71
C PHE A 460 20.11 -6.10 -29.59
#